data_5f55fc1f0b57967ec66e27f3e2fdaa66
#
_entry.id   5f55fc1f0b57967ec66e27f3e2fdaa66
#
_cell.length_a   1.000
_cell.length_b   1.000
_cell.length_c   1.000
_cell.angle_alpha   90.00
_cell.angle_beta   90.00
_cell.angle_gamma   90.00
#
_symmetry.space_group_name_H-M   'P 1'
#
loop_
_entity.id
_entity.type
_entity.pdbx_description
1 polymer ?
#
loop_
_entity_poly.entity_id
_entity_poly.type
_entity_poly.pdbx_seq_one_letter_code
_entity_poly.pdbx_strand_id
1 'polypeptide(L)'
;MKKMLGMALLCGICLFGCQNETDKIVDEYENLGYTITYEVEENLIEKSNRMSVHLSIYVQIDEGTHNSYEREKQIFKDLMTDLSEHFYEEYGERYENQHYNGHHVSTVIYLNGSDEPFLLSNTEDDSTFIF
;
A
#
# COMPACT_ATOMS: atom_id res chain seq x y z
N MET A 1 -13.23 6.03 6.11
CA MET A 1 -13.18 5.93 7.01
C MET A 1 -13.24 4.61 7.58
N LYS A 2 -14.10 3.91 7.68
CA LYS A 2 -14.17 2.68 8.26
C LYS A 2 -13.11 1.72 7.79
N LYS A 3 -12.52 1.89 6.65
CA LYS A 3 -11.49 0.98 6.19
C LYS A 3 -10.23 1.06 6.99
N MET A 4 -9.93 2.24 7.46
CA MET A 4 -8.80 2.42 8.30
C MET A 4 -8.91 1.54 9.54
N LEU A 5 -10.10 1.47 10.10
CA LEU A 5 -10.32 0.61 11.24
C LEU A 5 -10.13 -0.84 10.88
N GLY A 6 -10.60 -1.23 9.69
CA GLY A 6 -10.42 -2.58 9.25
C GLY A 6 -8.97 -2.95 9.15
N MET A 7 -8.17 -2.02 8.68
CA MET A 7 -6.75 -2.28 8.55
C MET A 7 -6.11 -2.44 9.92
N ALA A 8 -6.47 -1.60 10.85
CA ALA A 8 -5.94 -1.70 12.20
C ALA A 8 -6.30 -3.04 12.81
N LEU A 9 -7.51 -3.50 12.56
CA LEU A 9 -7.93 -4.77 13.08
C LEU A 9 -7.11 -5.91 12.47
N LEU A 10 -6.82 -5.82 11.19
CA LEU A 10 -6.01 -6.84 10.57
C LEU A 10 -4.64 -6.91 11.21
N CYS A 11 -4.05 -5.76 11.47
CA CYS A 11 -2.76 -5.74 12.13
C CYS A 11 -2.85 -6.36 13.50
N GLY A 12 -3.94 -6.06 14.21
CA GLY A 12 -4.13 -6.66 15.52
C GLY A 12 -4.23 -8.17 15.46
N ILE A 13 -4.91 -8.67 14.44
CA ILE A 13 -5.03 -10.10 14.28
C ILE A 13 -3.68 -10.72 14.03
N CYS A 14 -2.85 -10.05 13.25
CA CYS A 14 -1.53 -10.57 12.96
C CYS A 14 -0.68 -10.72 14.20
N LEU A 15 -1.01 -10.00 15.26
CA LEU A 15 -0.26 -10.12 16.50
C LEU A 15 -0.42 -11.47 17.15
N PHE A 16 -1.37 -12.26 16.72
CA PHE A 16 -1.54 -13.57 17.28
C PHE A 16 -0.48 -14.53 16.80
N GLY A 17 0.72 -14.02 16.67
CA GLY A 17 1.85 -14.86 16.41
C GLY A 17 2.19 -15.01 14.96
N CYS A 18 1.53 -14.28 14.13
CA CYS A 18 1.76 -14.41 12.72
C CYS A 18 2.27 -13.09 12.19
N GLN A 19 3.49 -13.07 11.76
CA GLN A 19 4.00 -11.89 11.10
C GLN A 19 3.70 -12.04 9.62
N ASN A 20 2.83 -11.20 9.08
CA ASN A 20 2.46 -11.33 7.69
C ASN A 20 3.47 -10.65 6.78
N GLU A 21 3.30 -10.83 5.49
CA GLU A 21 4.22 -10.29 4.51
C GLU A 21 4.26 -8.78 4.55
N THR A 22 3.11 -8.16 4.84
CA THR A 22 3.04 -6.72 4.88
C THR A 22 3.94 -6.15 5.96
N ASP A 23 3.93 -6.77 7.14
CA ASP A 23 4.79 -6.33 8.23
C ASP A 23 6.26 -6.44 7.87
N LYS A 24 6.62 -7.50 7.18
CA LYS A 24 8.00 -7.69 6.77
C LYS A 24 8.43 -6.61 5.78
N ILE A 25 7.56 -6.29 4.84
CA ILE A 25 7.86 -5.26 3.86
C ILE A 25 8.05 -3.93 4.56
N VAL A 26 7.13 -3.57 5.45
CA VAL A 26 7.20 -2.30 6.15
C VAL A 26 8.44 -2.22 7.00
N ASP A 27 8.77 -3.30 7.74
CA ASP A 27 9.95 -3.31 8.59
C ASP A 27 11.21 -3.06 7.80
N GLU A 28 11.30 -3.62 6.61
CA GLU A 28 12.47 -3.46 5.78
C GLU A 28 12.74 -2.00 5.48
N TYR A 29 11.67 -1.25 5.19
CA TYR A 29 11.82 0.16 4.87
C TYR A 29 11.94 1.02 6.12
N GLU A 30 11.32 0.62 7.22
CA GLU A 30 11.47 1.36 8.46
C GLU A 30 12.90 1.33 8.96
N ASN A 31 13.62 0.26 8.66
CA ASN A 31 15.02 0.17 9.03
C ASN A 31 15.89 1.18 8.30
N LEU A 32 15.36 1.81 7.26
CA LEU A 32 16.10 2.82 6.52
C LEU A 32 15.89 4.22 7.08
N GLY A 33 15.08 4.37 8.13
CA GLY A 33 14.88 5.65 8.78
C GLY A 33 13.52 6.28 8.55
N TYR A 34 12.50 5.45 8.38
CA TYR A 34 11.15 5.95 8.11
C TYR A 34 10.15 5.27 9.01
N THR A 35 9.08 5.98 9.34
CA THR A 35 7.94 5.40 10.05
C THR A 35 6.81 5.31 9.06
N ILE A 36 6.27 4.11 8.85
CA ILE A 36 5.34 3.86 7.77
C ILE A 36 4.04 3.32 8.30
N THR A 37 2.93 3.94 7.89
CA THR A 37 1.61 3.39 8.14
C THR A 37 0.87 3.36 6.81
N TYR A 38 -0.22 2.61 6.75
CA TYR A 38 -0.97 2.52 5.51
C TYR A 38 -2.42 2.18 5.78
N GLU A 39 -3.28 2.47 4.80
CA GLU A 39 -4.70 2.19 4.82
C GLU A 39 -5.09 1.55 3.52
N VAL A 40 -6.04 0.63 3.55
CA VAL A 40 -6.53 -0.02 2.36
C VAL A 40 -8.04 0.14 2.28
N GLU A 41 -8.53 0.51 1.12
CA GLU A 41 -9.95 0.73 0.91
C GLU A 41 -10.39 -0.01 -0.35
N GLU A 42 -11.50 -0.74 -0.27
CA GLU A 42 -12.03 -1.50 -1.39
C GLU A 42 -13.31 -0.86 -1.89
N ASN A 43 -13.46 -0.74 -3.19
CA ASN A 43 -14.68 -0.22 -3.80
C ASN A 43 -15.02 -1.02 -5.03
N LEU A 44 -16.29 -1.29 -5.21
CA LEU A 44 -16.76 -1.95 -6.42
C LEU A 44 -17.12 -0.89 -7.44
N ILE A 45 -16.55 -1.00 -8.64
CA ILE A 45 -16.91 -0.12 -9.73
C ILE A 45 -18.04 -0.82 -10.49
N GLU A 46 -19.27 -0.41 -10.20
CA GLU A 46 -20.43 -1.17 -10.66
C GLU A 46 -20.54 -1.26 -12.19
N LYS A 47 -20.17 -0.20 -12.87
CA LYS A 47 -20.29 -0.19 -14.32
C LYS A 47 -19.49 -1.30 -14.97
N SER A 48 -18.31 -1.56 -14.47
CA SER A 48 -17.43 -2.56 -15.06
C SER A 48 -17.38 -3.83 -14.24
N ASN A 49 -18.01 -3.84 -13.08
CA ASN A 49 -17.96 -4.97 -12.16
C ASN A 49 -16.52 -5.32 -11.79
N ARG A 50 -15.69 -4.29 -11.62
CA ARG A 50 -14.30 -4.46 -11.21
C ARG A 50 -14.12 -3.95 -9.79
N MET A 51 -13.22 -4.57 -9.06
CA MET A 51 -12.90 -4.09 -7.72
C MET A 51 -11.72 -3.13 -7.79
N SER A 52 -11.85 -2.02 -7.08
CA SER A 52 -10.80 -1.04 -6.97
C SER A 52 -10.27 -1.07 -5.54
N VAL A 53 -8.99 -1.36 -5.39
CA VAL A 53 -8.36 -1.37 -4.08
C VAL A 53 -7.45 -0.14 -4.03
N HIS A 54 -7.69 0.71 -3.04
CA HIS A 54 -6.91 1.94 -2.90
C HIS A 54 -6.01 1.83 -1.69
N LEU A 55 -4.72 1.96 -1.90
CA LEU A 55 -3.71 1.84 -0.87
C LEU A 55 -3.10 3.22 -0.63
N SER A 56 -3.25 3.73 0.58
CA SER A 56 -2.65 5.00 0.97
C SER A 56 -1.52 4.72 1.93
N ILE A 57 -0.33 5.19 1.61
CA ILE A 57 0.85 4.96 2.41
C ILE A 57 1.30 6.28 3.00
N TYR A 58 1.50 6.32 4.30
CA TYR A 58 1.90 7.52 5.01
C TYR A 58 3.30 7.31 5.56
N VAL A 59 4.23 8.14 5.15
CA VAL A 59 5.63 8.02 5.54
C VAL A 59 6.04 9.23 6.33
N GLN A 60 6.61 8.98 7.51
CA GLN A 60 7.20 10.03 8.32
C GLN A 60 8.70 9.80 8.27
N ILE A 61 9.45 10.83 7.87
CA ILE A 61 10.91 10.72 7.81
C ILE A 61 11.43 10.94 9.22
N ASP A 62 12.15 9.95 9.73
CA ASP A 62 12.64 10.01 11.11
C ASP A 62 13.72 11.07 11.25
N GLU A 63 13.78 11.65 12.44
CA GLU A 63 14.79 12.64 12.73
C GLU A 63 16.16 12.00 12.57
N GLY A 64 17.06 12.69 11.90
CA GLY A 64 18.39 12.13 11.67
C GLY A 64 18.56 11.40 10.36
N THR A 65 17.47 11.18 9.66
CA THR A 65 17.55 10.53 8.36
C THR A 65 17.79 11.58 7.29
N HIS A 66 18.89 11.45 6.57
CA HIS A 66 19.28 12.42 5.56
C HIS A 66 19.62 11.73 4.27
N ASN A 67 18.64 11.64 3.38
CA ASN A 67 18.85 11.09 2.04
C ASN A 67 18.52 12.16 1.02
N SER A 68 19.14 12.07 -0.14
CA SER A 68 18.84 13.00 -1.21
C SER A 68 17.42 12.77 -1.71
N TYR A 69 16.88 13.77 -2.39
CA TYR A 69 15.56 13.63 -2.97
C TYR A 69 15.48 12.44 -3.91
N GLU A 70 16.51 12.28 -4.74
CA GLU A 70 16.52 11.19 -5.70
C GLU A 70 16.53 9.84 -5.01
N ARG A 71 17.29 9.73 -3.94
CA ARG A 71 17.34 8.47 -3.21
C ARG A 71 16.03 8.18 -2.52
N GLU A 72 15.43 9.18 -1.89
CA GLU A 72 14.15 8.97 -1.24
C GLU A 72 13.06 8.60 -2.22
N LYS A 73 13.08 9.26 -3.38
CA LYS A 73 12.12 8.92 -4.42
C LYS A 73 12.24 7.46 -4.82
N GLN A 74 13.47 6.98 -4.96
CA GLN A 74 13.68 5.58 -5.33
C GLN A 74 13.22 4.64 -4.22
N ILE A 75 13.55 4.97 -2.96
CA ILE A 75 13.13 4.15 -1.83
C ILE A 75 11.62 4.04 -1.80
N PHE A 76 10.91 5.15 -1.98
CA PHE A 76 9.46 5.14 -1.90
C PHE A 76 8.82 4.48 -3.11
N LYS A 77 9.46 4.54 -4.27
CA LYS A 77 8.98 3.77 -5.42
C LYS A 77 9.07 2.28 -5.13
N ASP A 78 10.18 1.85 -4.53
CA ASP A 78 10.35 0.45 -4.19
C ASP A 78 9.31 0.01 -3.15
N LEU A 79 9.06 0.86 -2.17
CA LEU A 79 8.05 0.56 -1.16
C LEU A 79 6.67 0.42 -1.78
N MET A 80 6.31 1.35 -2.68
CA MET A 80 5.03 1.26 -3.37
C MET A 80 4.93 -0.01 -4.18
N THR A 81 6.00 -0.35 -4.88
CA THR A 81 6.01 -1.55 -5.70
C THR A 81 5.78 -2.78 -4.85
N ASP A 82 6.53 -2.90 -3.77
CA ASP A 82 6.43 -4.09 -2.93
C ASP A 82 5.06 -4.21 -2.30
N LEU A 83 4.54 -3.12 -1.76
CA LEU A 83 3.24 -3.17 -1.10
C LEU A 83 2.11 -3.36 -2.10
N SER A 84 2.14 -2.66 -3.23
CA SER A 84 1.04 -2.77 -4.17
C SER A 84 0.99 -4.15 -4.82
N GLU A 85 2.14 -4.75 -5.09
CA GLU A 85 2.15 -6.10 -5.63
C GLU A 85 1.62 -7.09 -4.62
N HIS A 86 2.01 -6.90 -3.37
CA HIS A 86 1.51 -7.78 -2.31
C HIS A 86 0.00 -7.70 -2.21
N PHE A 87 -0.55 -6.49 -2.19
CA PHE A 87 -1.99 -6.34 -2.06
C PHE A 87 -2.72 -6.74 -3.32
N TYR A 88 -2.10 -6.56 -4.47
CA TYR A 88 -2.72 -7.02 -5.70
C TYR A 88 -2.94 -8.53 -5.65
N GLU A 89 -1.94 -9.26 -5.19
CA GLU A 89 -2.05 -10.72 -5.10
C GLU A 89 -3.01 -11.13 -3.99
N GLU A 90 -2.92 -10.47 -2.85
CA GLU A 90 -3.77 -10.84 -1.73
C GLU A 90 -5.24 -10.64 -2.07
N TYR A 91 -5.58 -9.51 -2.68
CA TYR A 91 -6.96 -9.25 -3.01
C TYR A 91 -7.42 -10.08 -4.21
N GLY A 92 -6.50 -10.42 -5.10
CA GLY A 92 -6.83 -11.34 -6.16
C GLY A 92 -7.29 -12.68 -5.62
N GLU A 93 -6.63 -13.16 -4.58
CA GLU A 93 -7.03 -14.40 -3.95
C GLU A 93 -8.38 -14.27 -3.27
N ARG A 94 -8.61 -13.14 -2.61
CA ARG A 94 -9.90 -12.91 -1.94
C ARG A 94 -11.04 -12.88 -2.93
N TYR A 95 -10.79 -12.37 -4.14
CA TYR A 95 -11.85 -12.23 -5.15
C TYR A 95 -11.96 -13.44 -6.05
N GLU A 96 -11.13 -14.44 -5.81
CA GLU A 96 -11.04 -15.57 -6.72
C GLU A 96 -12.38 -16.27 -6.94
N ASN A 97 -13.18 -16.40 -5.89
CA ASN A 97 -14.47 -17.06 -5.97
C ASN A 97 -15.62 -16.08 -6.13
N GLN A 98 -15.31 -14.83 -6.47
CA GLN A 98 -16.32 -13.83 -6.68
C GLN A 98 -16.52 -13.63 -8.18
N HIS A 99 -17.60 -12.98 -8.53
CA HIS A 99 -17.92 -12.79 -9.94
C HIS A 99 -17.54 -11.39 -10.40
N TYR A 100 -16.30 -11.01 -10.15
CA TYR A 100 -15.82 -9.70 -10.59
C TYR A 100 -15.02 -9.83 -11.87
N ASN A 101 -14.98 -8.74 -12.63
CA ASN A 101 -14.25 -8.71 -13.90
C ASN A 101 -12.82 -8.22 -13.70
N GLY A 102 -12.24 -8.53 -12.58
CA GLY A 102 -10.86 -8.16 -12.31
C GLY A 102 -10.77 -7.11 -11.20
N HIS A 103 -9.56 -6.70 -10.91
CA HIS A 103 -9.32 -5.72 -9.87
C HIS A 103 -8.03 -4.98 -10.17
N HIS A 104 -7.83 -3.86 -9.47
CA HIS A 104 -6.57 -3.15 -9.56
C HIS A 104 -6.28 -2.51 -8.21
N VAL A 105 -5.02 -2.16 -7.99
CA VAL A 105 -4.60 -1.48 -6.77
C VAL A 105 -4.00 -0.14 -7.17
N SER A 106 -4.62 0.93 -6.70
CA SER A 106 -4.06 2.27 -6.88
C SER A 106 -3.38 2.66 -5.58
N THR A 107 -2.20 3.23 -5.66
CA THR A 107 -1.37 3.50 -4.49
C THR A 107 -0.91 4.94 -4.49
N VAL A 108 -0.88 5.53 -3.31
CA VAL A 108 -0.41 6.89 -3.14
C VAL A 108 0.46 6.96 -1.89
N ILE A 109 1.52 7.75 -1.96
CA ILE A 109 2.39 7.98 -0.81
C ILE A 109 2.32 9.45 -0.42
N TYR A 110 2.14 9.69 0.89
CA TYR A 110 2.16 11.02 1.47
C TYR A 110 3.32 11.10 2.44
N LEU A 111 4.01 12.24 2.47
CA LEU A 111 5.17 12.42 3.33
C LEU A 111 4.88 13.42 4.43
N ASN A 112 5.31 13.08 5.65
CA ASN A 112 5.35 14.03 6.77
C ASN A 112 4.04 14.76 7.01
N GLY A 113 2.94 14.04 6.89
CA GLY A 113 1.63 14.63 7.16
C GLY A 113 1.08 15.53 6.07
N SER A 114 1.71 15.55 4.91
CA SER A 114 1.23 16.37 3.81
C SER A 114 -0.07 15.81 3.24
N ASP A 115 -0.92 16.70 2.75
CA ASP A 115 -2.14 16.31 2.06
C ASP A 115 -1.89 16.01 0.61
N GLU A 116 -0.74 16.41 0.10
CA GLU A 116 -0.46 16.26 -1.32
C GLU A 116 0.35 15.02 -1.57
N PRO A 117 -0.02 14.23 -2.57
CA PRO A 117 0.72 12.99 -2.84
C PRO A 117 2.15 13.28 -3.26
N PHE A 118 3.05 12.46 -2.77
CA PHE A 118 4.44 12.52 -3.22
C PHE A 118 4.62 11.65 -4.46
N LEU A 119 4.02 10.46 -4.45
CA LEU A 119 4.07 9.54 -5.59
C LEU A 119 2.71 8.87 -5.75
N LEU A 120 2.38 8.54 -6.99
CA LEU A 120 1.14 7.84 -7.33
C LEU A 120 1.49 6.68 -8.24
N SER A 121 0.75 5.60 -8.13
CA SER A 121 0.91 4.50 -9.05
C SER A 121 -0.39 3.73 -9.19
N ASN A 122 -0.46 2.89 -10.20
CA ASN A 122 -1.60 2.03 -10.42
C ASN A 122 -1.08 0.67 -10.87
N THR A 123 -1.46 -0.38 -10.16
CA THR A 123 -1.02 -1.72 -10.44
C THR A 123 -2.20 -2.53 -10.94
N GLU A 124 -2.09 -3.02 -12.16
CA GLU A 124 -3.11 -3.88 -12.74
C GLU A 124 -2.47 -5.18 -13.16
N ASP A 125 -3.12 -5.89 -14.04
CA ASP A 125 -2.64 -7.21 -14.47
C ASP A 125 -1.18 -7.18 -14.87
N ASP A 126 -0.74 -6.08 -15.44
CA ASP A 126 0.64 -5.99 -15.92
C ASP A 126 1.56 -5.35 -14.91
N SER A 127 1.07 -5.03 -13.74
CA SER A 127 1.86 -4.38 -12.70
C SER A 127 2.53 -3.12 -13.23
N THR A 128 1.76 -2.30 -13.91
CA THR A 128 2.29 -1.08 -14.51
C THR A 128 2.24 0.06 -13.50
N PHE A 129 3.35 0.75 -13.35
CA PHE A 129 3.43 1.89 -12.44
C PHE A 129 3.59 3.17 -13.22
N ILE A 130 2.86 4.18 -12.81
CA ILE A 130 2.91 5.50 -13.44
C ILE A 130 3.24 6.51 -12.35
N PHE A 131 4.35 7.17 -12.49
CA PHE A 131 4.80 8.14 -11.50
C PHE A 131 4.87 9.54 -12.08
#